data_2fdab42eb8ee7995f808a1c5b4009654
#
_entry.id   2fdab42eb8ee7995f808a1c5b4009654
#
_cell.length_a   1.000
_cell.length_b   1.000
_cell.length_c   1.000
_cell.angle_alpha   90.00
_cell.angle_beta   90.00
_cell.angle_gamma   90.00
#
_symmetry.space_group_name_H-M   'P 1'
#
loop_
_entity.id
_entity.type
_entity.pdbx_description
1 polymer ?
#
loop_
_entity_poly.entity_id
_entity_poly.type
_entity_poly.pdbx_seq_one_letter_code
_entity_poly.pdbx_strand_id
1 'polypeptide(L)'
;MRDLEKKLNYTFRDRGLLSEALSHSSYANEHRSAHLRSNERLEFLGDSVLGFVTAEFLFTQHPDLPEGDLTRIRAALVCEQSLYEVARKLDLGRYLKLGRGEESGGGRQRTSILADATEAVFAAVYLDGGIGAASDLIHRCLLDAEKEEAVEERRRDYKTALQELVQRTPGVTITYELVQESGPDHCRVFEMEVAVGGKVAGRGQGHSKKEAEQAAARAALESMQETEHL
;
A
#
# COMPACT_ATOMS: atom_id res chain seq x y z
N MET A 1 21.59 14.53 -5.74
CA MET A 1 20.46 15.47 -5.55
C MET A 1 19.80 15.85 -6.87
N ARG A 2 20.49 16.45 -7.85
CA ARG A 2 19.87 16.83 -9.16
C ARG A 2 19.23 15.64 -9.89
N ASP A 3 19.82 14.46 -9.82
CA ASP A 3 19.25 13.27 -10.46
C ASP A 3 17.99 12.79 -9.74
N LEU A 4 17.93 12.96 -8.41
CA LEU A 4 16.71 12.66 -7.65
C LEU A 4 15.61 13.69 -7.97
N GLU A 5 15.93 14.99 -8.06
CA GLU A 5 14.96 16.01 -8.48
C GLU A 5 14.33 15.68 -9.85
N LYS A 6 15.13 15.13 -10.79
CA LYS A 6 14.60 14.65 -12.08
C LYS A 6 13.65 13.47 -11.92
N LYS A 7 13.99 12.48 -11.08
CA LYS A 7 13.11 11.32 -10.80
C LYS A 7 11.80 11.75 -10.11
N LEU A 8 11.90 12.72 -9.19
CA LEU A 8 10.74 13.32 -8.54
C LEU A 8 9.90 14.19 -9.49
N ASN A 9 10.44 14.54 -10.67
CA ASN A 9 9.90 15.57 -11.54
C ASN A 9 9.56 16.86 -10.79
N TYR A 10 10.43 17.22 -9.82
CA TYR A 10 10.28 18.38 -8.95
C TYR A 10 11.64 19.00 -8.64
N THR A 11 11.74 20.32 -8.81
CA THR A 11 12.97 21.07 -8.50
C THR A 11 12.74 21.89 -7.23
N PHE A 12 13.50 21.59 -6.19
CA PHE A 12 13.40 22.28 -4.91
C PHE A 12 13.93 23.71 -4.96
N ARG A 13 13.19 24.65 -4.39
CA ARG A 13 13.63 26.02 -4.09
C ARG A 13 14.58 25.97 -2.89
N ASP A 14 14.19 25.24 -1.83
CA ASP A 14 15.04 24.93 -0.67
C ASP A 14 15.50 23.46 -0.69
N ARG A 15 16.71 23.23 -1.19
CA ARG A 15 17.33 21.90 -1.17
C ARG A 15 17.67 21.39 0.22
N GLY A 16 17.62 22.24 1.24
CA GLY A 16 17.77 21.84 2.63
C GLY A 16 16.68 20.86 3.05
N LEU A 17 15.42 21.08 2.61
CA LEU A 17 14.30 20.19 2.87
C LEU A 17 14.53 18.79 2.31
N LEU A 18 14.98 18.68 1.04
CA LEU A 18 15.30 17.37 0.47
C LEU A 18 16.49 16.71 1.18
N SER A 19 17.48 17.50 1.59
CA SER A 19 18.63 16.99 2.34
C SER A 19 18.23 16.48 3.73
N GLU A 20 17.29 17.15 4.43
CA GLU A 20 16.71 16.72 5.70
C GLU A 20 15.88 15.45 5.52
N ALA A 21 15.02 15.39 4.50
CA ALA A 21 14.19 14.21 4.20
C ALA A 21 15.00 12.93 3.98
N LEU A 22 16.21 13.06 3.48
CA LEU A 22 17.12 11.93 3.22
C LEU A 22 18.10 11.65 4.39
N SER A 23 17.96 12.34 5.52
CA SER A 23 18.86 12.22 6.67
C SER A 23 18.22 11.37 7.77
N HIS A 24 18.59 10.09 7.84
CA HIS A 24 18.14 9.19 8.91
C HIS A 24 18.65 9.64 10.28
N SER A 25 17.94 9.29 11.34
CA SER A 25 18.29 9.64 12.73
C SER A 25 19.69 9.18 13.15
N SER A 26 20.16 8.04 12.68
CA SER A 26 21.52 7.56 12.93
C SER A 26 22.59 8.53 12.41
N TYR A 27 22.38 9.09 11.22
CA TYR A 27 23.29 10.08 10.66
C TYR A 27 23.30 11.38 11.46
N ALA A 28 22.10 11.90 11.80
CA ALA A 28 21.98 13.11 12.61
C ALA A 28 22.63 12.94 13.99
N ASN A 29 22.48 11.78 14.62
CA ASN A 29 23.08 11.44 15.90
C ASN A 29 24.62 11.38 15.87
N GLU A 30 25.21 10.90 14.79
CA GLU A 30 26.67 10.90 14.62
C GLU A 30 27.24 12.30 14.33
N HIS A 31 26.39 13.23 13.84
CA HIS A 31 26.80 14.58 13.44
C HIS A 31 26.18 15.69 14.32
N ARG A 32 25.98 15.44 15.62
CA ARG A 32 25.32 16.38 16.57
C ARG A 32 25.92 17.77 16.59
N SER A 33 27.23 17.89 16.41
CA SER A 33 27.93 19.18 16.38
C SER A 33 27.53 20.07 15.20
N ALA A 34 27.01 19.47 14.13
CA ALA A 34 26.54 20.19 12.95
C ALA A 34 25.05 20.57 13.01
N HIS A 35 24.38 20.31 14.14
CA HIS A 35 22.95 20.58 14.34
C HIS A 35 22.04 20.07 13.20
N LEU A 36 22.41 18.93 12.59
CA LEU A 36 21.63 18.33 11.53
C LEU A 36 20.33 17.74 12.09
N ARG A 37 19.24 17.95 11.35
CA ARG A 37 17.94 17.36 11.68
C ARG A 37 17.80 16.00 11.00
N SER A 38 17.13 15.08 11.69
CA SER A 38 16.67 13.83 11.09
C SER A 38 15.38 14.04 10.30
N ASN A 39 15.04 13.05 9.48
CA ASN A 39 13.80 13.05 8.70
C ASN A 39 12.53 12.74 9.51
N GLU A 40 12.63 12.33 10.76
CA GLU A 40 11.49 11.89 11.60
C GLU A 40 10.32 12.91 11.67
N ARG A 41 10.62 14.20 11.71
CA ARG A 41 9.57 15.24 11.70
C ARG A 41 8.93 15.44 10.33
N LEU A 42 9.70 15.23 9.26
CA LEU A 42 9.18 15.26 7.90
C LEU A 42 8.36 14.01 7.60
N GLU A 43 8.78 12.84 8.06
CA GLU A 43 8.03 11.60 8.04
C GLU A 43 6.65 11.79 8.68
N PHE A 44 6.59 12.26 9.93
CA PHE A 44 5.33 12.55 10.63
C PHE A 44 4.39 13.47 9.83
N LEU A 45 4.94 14.52 9.21
CA LEU A 45 4.14 15.41 8.35
C LEU A 45 3.76 14.73 7.04
N GLY A 46 4.67 13.92 6.49
CA GLY A 46 4.48 13.19 5.23
C GLY A 46 3.36 12.17 5.28
N ASP A 47 3.28 11.40 6.38
CA ASP A 47 2.15 10.50 6.64
C ASP A 47 0.80 11.25 6.57
N SER A 48 0.71 12.40 7.22
CA SER A 48 -0.51 13.22 7.21
C SER A 48 -0.86 13.76 5.82
N VAL A 49 0.14 14.23 5.06
CA VAL A 49 -0.04 14.72 3.68
C VAL A 49 -0.46 13.59 2.75
N LEU A 50 0.22 12.45 2.85
CA LEU A 50 -0.09 11.23 2.08
C LEU A 50 -1.50 10.74 2.39
N GLY A 51 -1.85 10.66 3.68
CA GLY A 51 -3.17 10.24 4.13
C GLY A 51 -4.29 11.15 3.60
N PHE A 52 -4.07 12.46 3.61
CA PHE A 52 -5.03 13.45 3.07
C PHE A 52 -5.21 13.30 1.56
N VAL A 53 -4.11 13.30 0.79
CA VAL A 53 -4.17 13.19 -0.69
C VAL A 53 -4.81 11.88 -1.12
N THR A 54 -4.47 10.77 -0.46
CA THR A 54 -5.07 9.47 -0.76
C THR A 54 -6.56 9.43 -0.39
N ALA A 55 -6.96 10.05 0.73
CA ALA A 55 -8.36 10.13 1.12
C ALA A 55 -9.19 10.97 0.14
N GLU A 56 -8.67 12.13 -0.29
CA GLU A 56 -9.30 12.99 -1.30
C GLU A 56 -9.47 12.24 -2.62
N PHE A 57 -8.43 11.55 -3.06
CA PHE A 57 -8.46 10.73 -4.28
C PHE A 57 -9.55 9.66 -4.19
N LEU A 58 -9.56 8.85 -3.14
CA LEU A 58 -10.54 7.77 -2.98
C LEU A 58 -11.97 8.29 -2.87
N PHE A 59 -12.18 9.37 -2.12
CA PHE A 59 -13.49 10.00 -1.99
C PHE A 59 -14.04 10.48 -3.34
N THR A 60 -13.16 11.05 -4.17
CA THR A 60 -13.55 11.60 -5.47
C THR A 60 -13.76 10.51 -6.53
N GLN A 61 -12.91 9.48 -6.53
CA GLN A 61 -12.97 8.42 -7.54
C GLN A 61 -14.03 7.34 -7.23
N HIS A 62 -14.43 7.20 -5.96
CA HIS A 62 -15.35 6.15 -5.51
C HIS A 62 -16.52 6.71 -4.69
N PRO A 63 -17.42 7.52 -5.33
CA PRO A 63 -18.52 8.18 -4.62
C PRO A 63 -19.53 7.23 -3.99
N ASP A 64 -19.60 5.99 -4.48
CA ASP A 64 -20.57 4.98 -4.02
C ASP A 64 -20.02 4.05 -2.93
N LEU A 65 -18.73 4.13 -2.60
CA LEU A 65 -18.16 3.26 -1.58
C LEU A 65 -18.45 3.77 -0.17
N PRO A 66 -18.84 2.87 0.76
CA PRO A 66 -18.99 3.23 2.16
C PRO A 66 -17.64 3.58 2.81
N GLU A 67 -17.68 4.39 3.88
CA GLU A 67 -16.49 4.88 4.59
C GLU A 67 -15.53 3.74 5.01
N GLY A 68 -16.06 2.63 5.50
CA GLY A 68 -15.24 1.47 5.91
C GLY A 68 -14.40 0.90 4.77
N ASP A 69 -14.92 0.87 3.54
CA ASP A 69 -14.19 0.40 2.38
C ASP A 69 -13.13 1.42 1.93
N LEU A 70 -13.46 2.71 1.94
CA LEU A 70 -12.48 3.78 1.66
C LEU A 70 -11.31 3.74 2.65
N THR A 71 -11.59 3.55 3.93
CA THR A 71 -10.57 3.43 4.97
C THR A 71 -9.68 2.22 4.77
N ARG A 72 -10.25 1.06 4.41
CA ARG A 72 -9.50 -0.16 4.14
C ARG A 72 -8.60 -0.02 2.91
N ILE A 73 -9.13 0.55 1.82
CA ILE A 73 -8.36 0.79 0.58
C ILE A 73 -7.22 1.77 0.87
N ARG A 74 -7.50 2.87 1.58
CA ARG A 74 -6.45 3.82 1.97
C ARG A 74 -5.32 3.13 2.74
N ALA A 75 -5.65 2.36 3.78
CA ALA A 75 -4.64 1.66 4.58
C ALA A 75 -3.75 0.73 3.74
N ALA A 76 -4.32 0.08 2.72
CA ALA A 76 -3.56 -0.78 1.83
C ALA A 76 -2.67 0.01 0.85
N LEU A 77 -3.11 1.19 0.39
CA LEU A 77 -2.34 2.03 -0.51
C LEU A 77 -1.15 2.72 0.18
N VAL A 78 -1.32 3.15 1.44
CA VAL A 78 -0.29 3.89 2.18
C VAL A 78 0.52 3.02 3.15
N CYS A 79 0.48 1.69 3.01
CA CYS A 79 1.25 0.79 3.87
C CYS A 79 2.76 0.87 3.60
N GLU A 80 3.55 0.44 4.59
CA GLU A 80 5.02 0.40 4.52
C GLU A 80 5.53 -0.24 3.22
N GLN A 81 4.91 -1.34 2.79
CA GLN A 81 5.32 -2.04 1.57
C GLN A 81 5.12 -1.20 0.30
N SER A 82 3.99 -0.50 0.17
CA SER A 82 3.72 0.38 -0.97
C SER A 82 4.72 1.55 -1.02
N LEU A 83 5.04 2.15 0.12
CA LEU A 83 6.02 3.23 0.22
C LEU A 83 7.44 2.75 -0.09
N TYR A 84 7.79 1.55 0.34
CA TYR A 84 9.05 0.90 -0.01
C TYR A 84 9.17 0.70 -1.53
N GLU A 85 8.12 0.28 -2.23
CA GLU A 85 8.14 0.14 -3.68
C GLU A 85 8.33 1.49 -4.39
N VAL A 86 7.72 2.55 -3.87
CA VAL A 86 7.97 3.94 -4.34
C VAL A 86 9.44 4.30 -4.15
N ALA A 87 10.00 4.05 -2.96
CA ALA A 87 11.41 4.32 -2.66
C ALA A 87 12.35 3.58 -3.62
N ARG A 88 12.04 2.33 -3.95
CA ARG A 88 12.81 1.53 -4.92
C ARG A 88 12.74 2.11 -6.32
N LYS A 89 11.54 2.47 -6.81
CA LYS A 89 11.37 3.11 -8.14
C LYS A 89 12.16 4.42 -8.26
N LEU A 90 12.20 5.20 -7.17
CA LEU A 90 12.94 6.45 -7.08
C LEU A 90 14.45 6.25 -6.79
N ASP A 91 14.85 5.02 -6.39
CA ASP A 91 16.23 4.69 -5.96
C ASP A 91 16.67 5.55 -4.75
N LEU A 92 15.75 5.76 -3.79
CA LEU A 92 15.99 6.63 -2.62
C LEU A 92 17.16 6.12 -1.77
N GLY A 93 17.32 4.81 -1.66
CA GLY A 93 18.41 4.20 -0.91
C GLY A 93 19.79 4.72 -1.27
N ARG A 94 20.04 5.07 -2.54
CA ARG A 94 21.28 5.67 -3.01
C ARG A 94 21.56 7.04 -2.41
N TYR A 95 20.53 7.78 -2.05
CA TYR A 95 20.62 9.17 -1.60
C TYR A 95 20.55 9.31 -0.08
N LEU A 96 20.17 8.25 0.64
CA LEU A 96 20.06 8.25 2.09
C LEU A 96 21.40 8.56 2.75
N LYS A 97 21.35 9.35 3.81
CA LYS A 97 22.45 9.60 4.73
C LYS A 97 22.20 8.77 5.99
N LEU A 98 23.09 7.82 6.21
CA LEU A 98 23.02 6.86 7.34
C LEU A 98 24.24 7.03 8.21
N GLY A 99 24.12 6.75 9.51
CA GLY A 99 25.25 6.56 10.39
C GLY A 99 26.01 5.26 10.05
N ARG A 100 27.25 5.15 10.45
CA ARG A 100 28.12 4.00 10.09
C ARG A 100 27.54 2.65 10.50
N GLY A 101 26.96 2.59 11.70
CA GLY A 101 26.31 1.36 12.18
C GLY A 101 25.13 0.93 11.31
N GLU A 102 24.27 1.87 10.98
CA GLU A 102 23.10 1.62 10.13
C GLU A 102 23.49 1.28 8.68
N GLU A 103 24.49 1.98 8.15
CA GLU A 103 25.05 1.70 6.82
C GLU A 103 25.60 0.27 6.72
N SER A 104 26.42 -0.14 7.72
CA SER A 104 26.99 -1.50 7.75
C SER A 104 25.96 -2.59 8.03
N GLY A 105 24.85 -2.24 8.67
CA GLY A 105 23.69 -3.12 8.91
C GLY A 105 22.71 -3.27 7.73
N GLY A 106 23.05 -2.72 6.56
CA GLY A 106 22.20 -2.79 5.36
C GLY A 106 21.00 -1.84 5.39
N GLY A 107 21.02 -0.79 6.23
CA GLY A 107 19.95 0.16 6.40
C GLY A 107 19.48 0.82 5.10
N ARG A 108 20.37 0.95 4.12
CA ARG A 108 20.08 1.51 2.79
C ARG A 108 19.04 0.73 1.98
N GLN A 109 18.82 -0.52 2.35
CA GLN A 109 17.83 -1.42 1.70
C GLN A 109 16.71 -1.84 2.66
N ARG A 110 16.71 -1.33 3.90
CA ARG A 110 15.72 -1.70 4.90
C ARG A 110 14.38 -1.06 4.55
N THR A 111 13.34 -1.89 4.53
CA THR A 111 11.98 -1.51 4.12
C THR A 111 11.46 -0.31 4.90
N SER A 112 11.53 -0.34 6.23
CA SER A 112 11.04 0.76 7.07
C SER A 112 11.79 2.08 6.81
N ILE A 113 13.13 2.07 6.75
CA ILE A 113 13.92 3.28 6.50
C ILE A 113 13.60 3.92 5.14
N LEU A 114 13.31 3.08 4.14
CA LEU A 114 12.96 3.54 2.81
C LEU A 114 11.52 4.08 2.75
N ALA A 115 10.59 3.47 3.48
CA ALA A 115 9.23 3.94 3.62
C ALA A 115 9.20 5.31 4.34
N ASP A 116 9.85 5.43 5.49
CA ASP A 116 9.97 6.67 6.27
C ASP A 116 10.59 7.81 5.43
N ALA A 117 11.62 7.50 4.64
CA ALA A 117 12.24 8.47 3.74
C ALA A 117 11.29 8.89 2.60
N THR A 118 10.41 8.02 2.14
CA THR A 118 9.41 8.35 1.12
C THR A 118 8.41 9.36 1.65
N GLU A 119 7.88 9.13 2.84
CA GLU A 119 6.99 10.08 3.52
C GLU A 119 7.69 11.42 3.75
N ALA A 120 8.93 11.37 4.24
CA ALA A 120 9.71 12.59 4.45
C ALA A 120 9.94 13.39 3.15
N VAL A 121 10.12 12.72 2.01
CA VAL A 121 10.23 13.36 0.69
C VAL A 121 8.90 14.00 0.28
N PHE A 122 7.77 13.34 0.50
CA PHE A 122 6.46 13.93 0.24
C PHE A 122 6.23 15.20 1.08
N ALA A 123 6.59 15.17 2.37
CA ALA A 123 6.55 16.36 3.22
C ALA A 123 7.48 17.47 2.75
N ALA A 124 8.70 17.13 2.31
CA ALA A 124 9.65 18.11 1.79
C ALA A 124 9.10 18.84 0.56
N VAL A 125 8.47 18.10 -0.37
CA VAL A 125 7.81 18.68 -1.55
C VAL A 125 6.61 19.53 -1.13
N TYR A 126 5.82 19.08 -0.15
CA TYR A 126 4.71 19.84 0.39
C TYR A 126 5.17 21.20 0.98
N LEU A 127 6.21 21.20 1.79
CA LEU A 127 6.73 22.42 2.41
C LEU A 127 7.34 23.39 1.40
N ASP A 128 7.95 22.88 0.35
CA ASP A 128 8.60 23.69 -0.68
C ASP A 128 7.63 24.19 -1.77
N GLY A 129 6.69 23.35 -2.18
CA GLY A 129 5.81 23.60 -3.35
C GLY A 129 4.31 23.64 -3.03
N GLY A 130 3.91 23.36 -1.79
CA GLY A 130 2.52 23.30 -1.38
C GLY A 130 1.81 22.00 -1.73
N ILE A 131 0.51 21.90 -1.37
CA ILE A 131 -0.26 20.67 -1.48
C ILE A 131 -0.41 20.20 -2.95
N GLY A 132 -0.51 21.11 -3.91
CA GLY A 132 -0.62 20.74 -5.33
C GLY A 132 0.59 19.97 -5.83
N ALA A 133 1.82 20.45 -5.51
CA ALA A 133 3.05 19.77 -5.90
C ALA A 133 3.20 18.40 -5.22
N ALA A 134 2.82 18.31 -3.94
CA ALA A 134 2.83 17.04 -3.20
C ALA A 134 1.80 16.06 -3.78
N SER A 135 0.59 16.52 -4.06
CA SER A 135 -0.47 15.73 -4.69
C SER A 135 -0.01 15.16 -6.04
N ASP A 136 0.53 16.00 -6.91
CA ASP A 136 1.06 15.56 -8.21
C ASP A 136 2.14 14.49 -8.08
N LEU A 137 3.01 14.61 -7.08
CA LEU A 137 4.05 13.61 -6.82
C LEU A 137 3.46 12.30 -6.30
N ILE A 138 2.57 12.36 -5.32
CA ILE A 138 1.92 11.18 -4.72
C ILE A 138 1.11 10.45 -5.78
N HIS A 139 0.34 11.15 -6.60
CA HIS A 139 -0.40 10.56 -7.71
C HIS A 139 0.53 9.77 -8.64
N ARG A 140 1.57 10.40 -9.17
CA ARG A 140 2.51 9.73 -10.10
C ARG A 140 3.25 8.55 -9.48
N CYS A 141 3.62 8.65 -8.20
CA CYS A 141 4.44 7.62 -7.58
C CYS A 141 3.63 6.43 -7.04
N LEU A 142 2.42 6.68 -6.58
CA LEU A 142 1.63 5.73 -5.80
C LEU A 142 0.25 5.48 -6.42
N LEU A 143 -0.54 6.53 -6.67
CA LEU A 143 -1.96 6.37 -6.99
C LEU A 143 -2.21 6.06 -8.47
N ASP A 144 -1.38 6.55 -9.39
CA ASP A 144 -1.56 6.34 -10.83
C ASP A 144 -1.11 4.94 -11.30
N ALA A 145 -0.20 4.30 -10.58
CA ALA A 145 0.33 2.99 -10.95
C ALA A 145 -0.59 1.83 -10.54
N GLU A 146 -1.54 2.05 -9.62
CA GLU A 146 -2.42 1.02 -9.07
C GLU A 146 -3.90 1.23 -9.45
N LYS A 147 -4.16 2.16 -10.39
CA LYS A 147 -5.49 2.75 -10.62
C LYS A 147 -6.60 1.82 -11.04
N GLU A 148 -6.34 0.70 -11.66
CA GLU A 148 -7.43 -0.08 -12.25
C GLU A 148 -7.54 -1.50 -11.68
N GLU A 149 -6.46 -2.24 -11.57
CA GLU A 149 -6.56 -3.65 -11.19
C GLU A 149 -6.80 -3.89 -9.69
N ALA A 150 -6.04 -3.23 -8.81
CA ALA A 150 -6.13 -3.52 -7.37
C ALA A 150 -7.39 -2.93 -6.72
N VAL A 151 -7.85 -1.75 -7.16
CA VAL A 151 -9.09 -1.15 -6.65
C VAL A 151 -10.31 -1.88 -7.20
N GLU A 152 -10.29 -2.25 -8.48
CA GLU A 152 -11.36 -3.01 -9.13
C GLU A 152 -11.45 -4.44 -8.55
N GLU A 153 -10.32 -5.05 -8.26
CA GLU A 153 -10.25 -6.37 -7.62
C GLU A 153 -10.76 -6.34 -6.16
N ARG A 154 -10.49 -5.26 -5.42
CA ARG A 154 -11.00 -5.05 -4.05
C ARG A 154 -12.46 -4.57 -4.02
N ARG A 155 -12.97 -3.96 -5.09
CA ARG A 155 -14.35 -3.51 -5.25
C ARG A 155 -15.31 -4.68 -5.49
N ARG A 156 -14.83 -5.77 -6.08
CA ARG A 156 -15.67 -6.93 -6.34
C ARG A 156 -15.96 -7.66 -5.03
N ASP A 157 -17.21 -7.61 -4.59
CA ASP A 157 -17.71 -8.52 -3.56
C ASP A 157 -17.97 -9.88 -4.20
N TYR A 158 -16.90 -10.67 -4.29
CA TYR A 158 -16.95 -12.01 -4.88
C TYR A 158 -17.93 -12.93 -4.16
N LYS A 159 -18.12 -12.74 -2.84
CA LYS A 159 -19.12 -13.52 -2.08
C LYS A 159 -20.54 -13.20 -2.54
N THR A 160 -20.87 -11.92 -2.69
CA THR A 160 -22.17 -11.48 -3.22
C THR A 160 -22.33 -11.92 -4.67
N ALA A 161 -21.32 -11.76 -5.51
CA ALA A 161 -21.37 -12.21 -6.90
C ALA A 161 -21.57 -13.73 -7.03
N LEU A 162 -20.86 -14.52 -6.22
CA LEU A 162 -21.03 -15.97 -6.18
C LEU A 162 -22.43 -16.35 -5.69
N GLN A 163 -22.95 -15.64 -4.67
CA GLN A 163 -24.29 -15.86 -4.14
C GLN A 163 -25.36 -15.57 -5.19
N GLU A 164 -25.27 -14.47 -5.91
CA GLU A 164 -26.19 -14.11 -7.00
C GLU A 164 -26.15 -15.13 -8.14
N LEU A 165 -24.95 -15.62 -8.50
CA LEU A 165 -24.79 -16.64 -9.53
C LEU A 165 -25.47 -17.96 -9.12
N VAL A 166 -25.21 -18.42 -7.88
CA VAL A 166 -25.74 -19.68 -7.36
C VAL A 166 -27.24 -19.62 -7.11
N GLN A 167 -27.78 -18.47 -6.68
CA GLN A 167 -29.24 -18.29 -6.47
C GLN A 167 -30.07 -18.44 -7.74
N ARG A 168 -29.47 -18.35 -8.93
CA ARG A 168 -30.15 -18.67 -10.20
C ARG A 168 -30.58 -20.14 -10.29
N THR A 169 -29.96 -21.02 -9.49
CA THR A 169 -30.30 -22.44 -9.43
C THR A 169 -30.98 -22.74 -8.09
N PRO A 170 -32.28 -22.97 -8.05
CA PRO A 170 -33.00 -23.24 -6.80
C PRO A 170 -32.45 -24.43 -6.04
N GLY A 171 -32.29 -24.31 -4.73
CA GLY A 171 -31.87 -25.39 -3.84
C GLY A 171 -30.37 -25.61 -3.70
N VAL A 172 -29.54 -24.81 -4.37
CA VAL A 172 -28.09 -24.86 -4.21
C VAL A 172 -27.67 -23.92 -3.06
N THR A 173 -26.85 -24.43 -2.14
CA THR A 173 -26.34 -23.71 -0.96
C THR A 173 -24.85 -23.44 -1.12
N ILE A 174 -24.40 -22.32 -0.53
CA ILE A 174 -22.99 -21.97 -0.44
C ILE A 174 -22.57 -22.08 1.03
N THR A 175 -21.45 -22.75 1.28
CA THR A 175 -20.83 -22.85 2.61
C THR A 175 -19.35 -22.48 2.53
N TYR A 176 -18.88 -21.80 3.59
CA TYR A 176 -17.46 -21.44 3.73
C TYR A 176 -16.89 -22.14 4.95
N GLU A 177 -15.77 -22.81 4.79
CA GLU A 177 -15.12 -23.54 5.88
C GLU A 177 -13.64 -23.12 6.00
N LEU A 178 -13.18 -22.97 7.24
CA LEU A 178 -11.79 -22.71 7.55
C LEU A 178 -11.00 -24.01 7.40
N VAL A 179 -10.10 -24.06 6.43
CA VAL A 179 -9.25 -25.24 6.18
C VAL A 179 -8.00 -25.20 7.03
N GLN A 180 -7.35 -24.04 7.10
CA GLN A 180 -6.10 -23.88 7.80
C GLN A 180 -5.93 -22.45 8.36
N GLU A 181 -5.27 -22.36 9.51
CA GLU A 181 -4.77 -21.11 10.07
C GLU A 181 -3.27 -21.30 10.35
N SER A 182 -2.44 -20.39 9.85
CA SER A 182 -0.97 -20.48 9.93
C SER A 182 -0.34 -19.10 10.14
N GLY A 183 0.92 -19.09 10.56
CA GLY A 183 1.68 -17.87 10.82
C GLY A 183 1.60 -17.38 12.27
N PRO A 184 2.51 -16.47 12.67
CA PRO A 184 2.54 -15.86 13.99
C PRO A 184 1.38 -14.88 14.15
N ASP A 185 1.02 -14.53 15.40
CA ASP A 185 -0.13 -13.69 15.75
C ASP A 185 -0.22 -12.35 15.00
N HIS A 186 0.92 -11.78 14.66
CA HIS A 186 1.02 -10.50 13.94
C HIS A 186 1.01 -10.65 12.40
N CYS A 187 1.00 -11.89 11.88
CA CYS A 187 0.99 -12.18 10.45
C CYS A 187 0.25 -13.51 10.17
N ARG A 188 -0.98 -13.65 10.72
CA ARG A 188 -1.80 -14.85 10.50
C ARG A 188 -2.27 -14.90 9.06
N VAL A 189 -2.24 -16.10 8.51
CA VAL A 189 -2.82 -16.43 7.21
C VAL A 189 -3.92 -17.44 7.43
N PHE A 190 -5.11 -17.13 6.93
CA PHE A 190 -6.28 -18.00 6.94
C PHE A 190 -6.46 -18.59 5.55
N GLU A 191 -6.73 -19.89 5.47
CA GLU A 191 -7.14 -20.55 4.24
C GLU A 191 -8.60 -20.99 4.38
N MET A 192 -9.45 -20.50 3.47
CA MET A 192 -10.87 -20.81 3.41
C MET A 192 -11.18 -21.61 2.16
N GLU A 193 -12.13 -22.52 2.29
CA GLU A 193 -12.71 -23.27 1.20
C GLU A 193 -14.18 -22.86 1.05
N VAL A 194 -14.63 -22.70 -0.19
CA VAL A 194 -16.05 -22.51 -0.50
C VAL A 194 -16.60 -23.73 -1.22
N ALA A 195 -17.71 -24.23 -0.74
CA ALA A 195 -18.46 -25.31 -1.40
C ALA A 195 -19.80 -24.79 -1.93
N VAL A 196 -20.14 -25.20 -3.14
CA VAL A 196 -21.39 -24.90 -3.84
C VAL A 196 -22.13 -26.22 -4.07
N GLY A 197 -23.34 -26.35 -3.54
CA GLY A 197 -24.10 -27.59 -3.63
C GLY A 197 -23.39 -28.78 -2.99
N GLY A 198 -22.59 -28.56 -1.95
CA GLY A 198 -21.82 -29.59 -1.25
C GLY A 198 -20.54 -30.03 -1.94
N LYS A 199 -20.17 -29.41 -3.08
CA LYS A 199 -18.90 -29.66 -3.76
C LYS A 199 -17.97 -28.48 -3.62
N VAL A 200 -16.70 -28.73 -3.30
CA VAL A 200 -15.67 -27.68 -3.25
C VAL A 200 -15.56 -27.00 -4.61
N ALA A 201 -15.77 -25.72 -4.64
CA ALA A 201 -15.74 -24.89 -5.85
C ALA A 201 -14.51 -23.96 -5.90
N GLY A 202 -13.92 -23.59 -4.75
CA GLY A 202 -12.75 -22.73 -4.69
C GLY A 202 -12.07 -22.70 -3.35
N ARG A 203 -10.80 -22.33 -3.33
CA ARG A 203 -9.98 -22.09 -2.13
C ARG A 203 -9.30 -20.73 -2.21
N GLY A 204 -9.12 -20.09 -1.05
CA GLY A 204 -8.48 -18.79 -0.99
C GLY A 204 -7.77 -18.56 0.33
N GLN A 205 -6.73 -17.75 0.27
CA GLN A 205 -5.96 -17.35 1.44
C GLN A 205 -6.05 -15.83 1.65
N GLY A 206 -5.93 -15.38 2.92
CA GLY A 206 -5.93 -13.97 3.29
C GLY A 206 -5.45 -13.76 4.70
N HIS A 207 -5.13 -12.51 5.05
CA HIS A 207 -4.71 -12.13 6.41
C HIS A 207 -5.87 -11.96 7.39
N SER A 208 -7.10 -12.11 6.91
CA SER A 208 -8.31 -12.22 7.71
C SER A 208 -9.23 -13.30 7.13
N LYS A 209 -10.12 -13.85 7.96
CA LYS A 209 -11.13 -14.82 7.47
C LYS A 209 -11.97 -14.24 6.33
N LYS A 210 -12.33 -12.96 6.42
CA LYS A 210 -13.11 -12.26 5.39
C LYS A 210 -12.33 -12.16 4.06
N GLU A 211 -11.05 -11.85 4.09
CA GLU A 211 -10.22 -11.84 2.89
C GLU A 211 -10.07 -13.23 2.26
N ALA A 212 -9.83 -14.24 3.10
CA ALA A 212 -9.71 -15.61 2.63
C ALA A 212 -11.04 -16.14 2.03
N GLU A 213 -12.20 -15.76 2.60
CA GLU A 213 -13.52 -16.07 2.04
C GLU A 213 -13.75 -15.39 0.68
N GLN A 214 -13.35 -14.11 0.54
CA GLN A 214 -13.43 -13.40 -0.75
C GLN A 214 -12.54 -14.04 -1.81
N ALA A 215 -11.32 -14.42 -1.44
CA ALA A 215 -10.40 -15.13 -2.33
C ALA A 215 -10.93 -16.51 -2.75
N ALA A 216 -11.54 -17.25 -1.83
CA ALA A 216 -12.18 -18.53 -2.14
C ALA A 216 -13.38 -18.36 -3.07
N ALA A 217 -14.23 -17.34 -2.85
CA ALA A 217 -15.36 -17.02 -3.71
C ALA A 217 -14.91 -16.62 -5.13
N ARG A 218 -13.81 -15.86 -5.24
CA ARG A 218 -13.20 -15.51 -6.53
C ARG A 218 -12.79 -16.77 -7.29
N ALA A 219 -12.01 -17.66 -6.66
CA ALA A 219 -11.57 -18.90 -7.29
C ALA A 219 -12.75 -19.79 -7.76
N ALA A 220 -13.85 -19.80 -6.99
CA ALA A 220 -15.06 -20.52 -7.38
C ALA A 220 -15.72 -19.91 -8.64
N LEU A 221 -15.83 -18.57 -8.71
CA LEU A 221 -16.39 -17.89 -9.87
C LEU A 221 -15.56 -18.12 -11.13
N GLU A 222 -14.24 -18.06 -11.06
CA GLU A 222 -13.32 -18.32 -12.16
C GLU A 222 -13.48 -19.77 -12.66
N SER A 223 -13.51 -20.75 -11.76
CA SER A 223 -13.72 -22.18 -12.10
C SER A 223 -15.08 -22.45 -12.77
N MET A 224 -16.14 -21.75 -12.32
CA MET A 224 -17.48 -21.90 -12.91
C MET A 224 -17.56 -21.30 -14.31
N GLN A 225 -16.88 -20.19 -14.57
CA GLN A 225 -16.84 -19.55 -15.90
C GLN A 225 -16.08 -20.40 -16.93
N GLU A 226 -14.99 -21.06 -16.52
CA GLU A 226 -14.24 -21.97 -17.39
C GLU A 226 -15.08 -23.20 -17.80
N THR A 227 -16.00 -23.63 -16.94
CA THR A 227 -16.86 -24.79 -17.21
C THR A 227 -18.03 -24.47 -18.14
N GLU A 228 -18.47 -23.20 -18.25
CA GLU A 228 -19.53 -22.76 -19.18
C GLU A 228 -19.01 -22.54 -20.63
N HIS A 229 -17.69 -22.50 -20.83
CA HIS A 229 -17.07 -22.31 -22.15
C HIS A 229 -16.58 -23.61 -22.81
N LEU A 230 -16.85 -24.78 -22.21
CA LEU A 230 -16.57 -26.12 -22.72
C LEU A 230 -17.87 -26.80 -23.16
#